data_021ba0d35e45300fbf1c6227a28058b2
#
_entry.id   021ba0d35e45300fbf1c6227a28058b2
#
_cell.length_a   1.000
_cell.length_b   1.000
_cell.length_c   1.000
_cell.angle_alpha   90.00
_cell.angle_beta   90.00
_cell.angle_gamma   90.00
#
_symmetry.space_group_name_H-M   'P 1'
#
loop_
_entity.id
_entity.type
_entity.pdbx_description
1 polymer ?
#
loop_
_entity_poly.entity_id
_entity_poly.type
_entity_poly.pdbx_seq_one_letter_code
_entity_poly.pdbx_strand_id
1 'polypeptide(L)'
;MVRKPILAFALILVMAVLLAGCSSKASDSDKIPVEVLILPAFEVEHMYGDFPGEAQYYYEEYLMDGEEYAVEGCSGDATLYYKDGVALCLLGEGKVSAALNTSAVLSDERFDFSDAYILSTGCAGSAEGYGIMGDVYVITAAVDYDLGHQADPREMTEESETTWFHDEEYDAASSVMLNKELTDSVYDMVKDVPLETTDLTREYLEQAYPGEEWANRQPQVMRGTSVTGDNFWKGQYDHANALLITETYGCPDPYAITDMEDIAVCEAADRFGMLDRLIILRDSVNMDVFAIGMTPEKLWGGKTGDDLASDDSEESFDIFATSMKNNFEVGKIVIEAILNDKL
;
A
#
# COMPACT_ATOMS: atom_id res chain seq x y z
N MET A 1 -7.06 -70.30 30.72
CA MET A 1 -6.34 -69.30 31.48
C MET A 1 -6.29 -68.02 30.63
N VAL A 2 -7.19 -67.10 30.90
CA VAL A 2 -7.35 -65.84 30.15
C VAL A 2 -7.02 -64.73 31.15
N ARG A 3 -5.93 -64.05 30.93
CA ARG A 3 -5.65 -62.79 31.58
C ARG A 3 -4.66 -62.01 30.71
N LYS A 4 -5.14 -61.10 29.84
CA LYS A 4 -4.44 -59.89 29.39
C LYS A 4 -5.29 -59.15 28.30
N PRO A 5 -6.32 -58.38 28.69
CA PRO A 5 -6.57 -57.15 27.91
C PRO A 5 -6.80 -55.89 28.74
N ILE A 6 -6.64 -55.93 30.09
CA ILE A 6 -6.98 -54.75 30.92
C ILE A 6 -5.85 -53.70 30.94
N LEU A 7 -4.60 -54.06 30.71
CA LEU A 7 -3.48 -53.11 30.73
C LEU A 7 -3.37 -52.25 29.47
N ALA A 8 -3.85 -52.76 28.33
CA ALA A 8 -3.80 -52.00 27.06
C ALA A 8 -4.85 -50.86 27.02
N PHE A 9 -6.03 -51.08 27.67
CA PHE A 9 -7.07 -50.05 27.73
C PHE A 9 -6.73 -48.87 28.66
N ALA A 10 -6.00 -49.10 29.73
CA ALA A 10 -5.59 -48.09 30.67
C ALA A 10 -4.49 -47.18 30.08
N LEU A 11 -3.61 -47.73 29.21
CA LEU A 11 -2.56 -46.91 28.55
C LEU A 11 -3.11 -46.00 27.43
N ILE A 12 -4.13 -46.45 26.73
CA ILE A 12 -4.80 -45.65 25.67
C ILE A 12 -5.63 -44.53 26.30
N LEU A 13 -6.26 -44.75 27.45
CA LEU A 13 -7.02 -43.69 28.14
C LEU A 13 -6.09 -42.63 28.75
N VAL A 14 -4.91 -42.97 29.23
CA VAL A 14 -3.92 -42.03 29.76
C VAL A 14 -3.26 -41.21 28.61
N MET A 15 -3.03 -41.82 27.43
CA MET A 15 -2.56 -41.06 26.25
C MET A 15 -3.64 -40.11 25.68
N ALA A 16 -4.92 -40.51 25.71
CA ALA A 16 -6.00 -39.63 25.28
C ALA A 16 -6.23 -38.42 26.19
N VAL A 17 -5.96 -38.55 27.49
CA VAL A 17 -6.04 -37.45 28.46
C VAL A 17 -4.80 -36.51 28.38
N LEU A 18 -3.65 -37.03 27.93
CA LEU A 18 -2.44 -36.19 27.73
C LEU A 18 -2.45 -35.45 26.39
N LEU A 19 -3.30 -35.83 25.42
CA LEU A 19 -3.51 -35.12 24.17
C LEU A 19 -4.67 -34.11 24.24
N ALA A 20 -5.47 -34.11 25.30
CA ALA A 20 -6.53 -33.14 25.55
C ALA A 20 -6.08 -31.97 26.45
N GLY A 21 -4.77 -31.86 26.73
CA GLY A 21 -4.19 -30.81 27.52
C GLY A 21 -3.50 -29.76 26.65
N CYS A 22 -4.06 -28.57 26.64
CA CYS A 22 -3.51 -27.31 26.17
C CYS A 22 -3.63 -27.00 24.67
N SER A 23 -4.83 -26.81 24.20
CA SER A 23 -5.12 -25.58 23.48
C SER A 23 -6.05 -24.76 24.37
N SER A 24 -5.49 -24.06 25.34
CA SER A 24 -6.17 -22.90 25.89
C SER A 24 -6.20 -21.88 24.75
N LYS A 25 -7.35 -21.76 24.03
CA LYS A 25 -7.59 -20.51 23.32
C LYS A 25 -7.42 -19.42 24.35
N ALA A 26 -6.53 -18.47 24.09
CA ALA A 26 -6.49 -17.23 24.84
C ALA A 26 -7.92 -16.72 24.92
N SER A 27 -8.37 -16.28 26.07
CA SER A 27 -9.68 -15.63 26.15
C SER A 27 -9.56 -14.31 25.38
N ASP A 28 -10.58 -13.89 24.65
CA ASP A 28 -10.60 -12.60 23.94
C ASP A 28 -10.24 -11.41 24.87
N SER A 29 -10.32 -11.60 26.18
CA SER A 29 -9.95 -10.58 27.18
C SER A 29 -8.44 -10.38 27.37
N ASP A 30 -7.60 -11.21 26.79
CA ASP A 30 -6.12 -11.19 26.99
C ASP A 30 -5.36 -10.67 25.78
N LYS A 31 -6.05 -10.33 24.70
CA LYS A 31 -5.44 -9.77 23.49
C LYS A 31 -5.18 -8.26 23.63
N ILE A 32 -4.16 -7.80 22.95
CA ILE A 32 -3.81 -6.38 22.84
C ILE A 32 -4.74 -5.72 21.82
N PRO A 33 -5.59 -4.76 22.21
CA PRO A 33 -6.50 -4.12 21.27
C PRO A 33 -5.75 -3.19 20.32
N VAL A 34 -6.10 -3.25 19.03
CA VAL A 34 -5.60 -2.33 18.01
C VAL A 34 -6.78 -1.53 17.46
N GLU A 35 -6.64 -0.21 17.42
CA GLU A 35 -7.63 0.71 16.85
C GLU A 35 -7.22 1.11 15.43
N VAL A 36 -5.91 1.30 15.18
CA VAL A 36 -5.36 1.63 13.87
C VAL A 36 -4.16 0.76 13.58
N LEU A 37 -4.18 0.06 12.44
CA LEU A 37 -3.04 -0.65 11.88
C LEU A 37 -2.50 0.11 10.67
N ILE A 38 -1.31 0.68 10.77
CA ILE A 38 -0.63 1.43 9.71
C ILE A 38 0.28 0.48 8.94
N LEU A 39 0.15 0.45 7.63
CA LEU A 39 0.83 -0.48 6.74
C LEU A 39 1.55 0.28 5.60
N PRO A 40 2.74 0.85 5.85
CA PRO A 40 3.63 1.36 4.81
C PRO A 40 4.45 0.23 4.19
N ALA A 41 4.97 0.40 2.97
CA ALA A 41 5.76 -0.64 2.31
C ALA A 41 7.19 -0.70 2.86
N PHE A 42 7.85 0.44 3.03
CA PHE A 42 9.26 0.47 3.42
C PHE A 42 9.63 1.68 4.29
N GLU A 43 10.83 1.63 4.86
CA GLU A 43 11.52 2.75 5.46
C GLU A 43 12.96 2.81 4.96
N VAL A 44 13.57 3.99 4.98
CA VAL A 44 14.95 4.19 4.54
C VAL A 44 15.89 4.03 5.74
N GLU A 45 16.81 3.06 5.70
CA GLU A 45 17.79 2.71 6.74
C GLU A 45 17.17 2.45 8.11
N HIS A 46 16.64 3.47 8.82
CA HIS A 46 16.12 3.36 10.19
C HIS A 46 14.69 3.90 10.30
N MET A 47 13.94 3.43 11.30
CA MET A 47 12.56 3.87 11.55
C MET A 47 12.45 5.35 11.98
N TYR A 48 13.56 6.01 12.33
CA TYR A 48 13.57 7.43 12.70
C TYR A 48 14.98 8.02 12.68
N GLY A 49 15.05 9.35 12.52
CA GLY A 49 16.26 10.14 12.73
C GLY A 49 17.20 10.23 11.53
N ASP A 50 16.83 9.71 10.40
CA ASP A 50 17.53 9.83 9.11
C ASP A 50 16.61 10.38 8.01
N PHE A 51 16.84 10.02 6.76
CA PHE A 51 15.97 10.45 5.66
C PHE A 51 14.66 9.66 5.69
N PRO A 52 13.46 10.32 5.67
CA PRO A 52 12.19 9.64 5.85
C PRO A 52 11.81 8.79 4.63
N GLY A 53 11.46 7.53 4.88
CA GLY A 53 10.66 6.71 3.99
C GLY A 53 9.16 6.87 4.28
N GLU A 54 8.40 5.82 4.07
CA GLU A 54 6.93 5.86 4.22
C GLU A 54 6.45 5.78 5.68
N ALA A 55 7.28 5.25 6.57
CA ALA A 55 6.90 4.96 7.95
C ALA A 55 7.33 6.01 8.96
N GLN A 56 8.47 6.68 8.73
CA GLN A 56 9.17 7.48 9.75
C GLN A 56 8.27 8.49 10.46
N TYR A 57 7.52 9.32 9.73
CA TYR A 57 6.67 10.35 10.35
C TYR A 57 5.57 9.75 11.22
N TYR A 58 4.97 8.63 10.81
CA TYR A 58 3.97 7.90 11.61
C TYR A 58 4.61 7.28 12.86
N TYR A 59 5.80 6.69 12.70
CA TYR A 59 6.54 6.10 13.82
C TYR A 59 6.94 7.16 14.85
N GLU A 60 7.48 8.29 14.41
CA GLU A 60 7.90 9.39 15.29
C GLU A 60 6.73 10.00 16.08
N GLU A 61 5.55 10.13 15.45
CA GLU A 61 4.38 10.73 16.11
C GLU A 61 3.70 9.77 17.08
N TYR A 62 3.54 8.49 16.70
CA TYR A 62 2.64 7.58 17.43
C TYR A 62 3.38 6.48 18.19
N LEU A 63 4.57 6.08 17.79
CA LEU A 63 5.16 4.80 18.22
C LEU A 63 6.51 4.92 18.93
N MET A 64 7.07 6.11 19.02
CA MET A 64 8.30 6.33 19.78
C MET A 64 8.16 5.84 21.23
N ASP A 65 9.14 5.05 21.68
CA ASP A 65 9.14 4.39 22.99
C ASP A 65 8.00 3.37 23.21
N GLY A 66 7.38 2.89 22.12
CA GLY A 66 6.38 1.82 22.14
C GLY A 66 6.99 0.42 22.30
N GLU A 67 6.15 -0.59 22.19
CA GLU A 67 6.53 -1.99 22.24
C GLU A 67 6.80 -2.54 20.84
N GLU A 68 7.74 -3.48 20.74
CA GLU A 68 8.15 -4.13 19.50
C GLU A 68 7.84 -5.63 19.55
N TYR A 69 7.21 -6.14 18.52
CA TYR A 69 6.81 -7.54 18.41
C TYR A 69 7.31 -8.14 17.10
N ALA A 70 8.14 -9.16 17.17
CA ALA A 70 8.47 -9.96 15.98
C ALA A 70 7.21 -10.67 15.46
N VAL A 71 6.93 -10.58 14.18
CA VAL A 71 5.75 -11.21 13.54
C VAL A 71 6.17 -12.49 12.83
N GLU A 72 5.61 -13.62 13.26
CA GLU A 72 5.88 -14.90 12.61
C GLU A 72 5.21 -14.97 11.22
N GLY A 73 5.94 -15.46 10.23
CA GLY A 73 5.45 -15.65 8.87
C GLY A 73 5.59 -14.43 7.95
N CYS A 74 6.07 -13.31 8.46
CA CYS A 74 6.45 -12.19 7.61
C CYS A 74 7.72 -12.49 6.82
N SER A 75 7.88 -11.85 5.66
CA SER A 75 9.13 -11.85 4.92
C SER A 75 10.13 -10.92 5.62
N GLY A 76 11.36 -11.40 5.82
CA GLY A 76 12.38 -10.66 6.56
C GLY A 76 12.13 -10.67 8.08
N ASP A 77 12.76 -9.73 8.77
CA ASP A 77 12.63 -9.54 10.22
C ASP A 77 11.54 -8.50 10.54
N ALA A 78 10.33 -8.67 9.96
CA ALA A 78 9.26 -7.70 10.13
C ALA A 78 8.85 -7.59 11.60
N THR A 79 8.83 -6.36 12.08
CA THR A 79 8.47 -5.96 13.43
C THR A 79 7.14 -5.22 13.42
N LEU A 80 6.23 -5.62 14.29
CA LEU A 80 5.03 -4.84 14.60
C LEU A 80 5.37 -3.90 15.77
N TYR A 81 5.37 -2.63 15.51
CA TYR A 81 5.50 -1.57 16.52
C TYR A 81 4.11 -1.27 17.06
N TYR A 82 3.98 -1.13 18.37
CA TYR A 82 2.69 -0.90 19.02
C TYR A 82 2.78 0.10 20.17
N LYS A 83 1.83 1.02 20.22
CA LYS A 83 1.63 1.92 21.36
C LYS A 83 0.20 2.47 21.39
N ASP A 84 -0.45 2.39 22.54
CA ASP A 84 -1.72 3.06 22.84
C ASP A 84 -2.82 2.87 21.75
N GLY A 85 -2.99 1.64 21.24
CA GLY A 85 -4.01 1.31 20.22
C GLY A 85 -3.53 1.49 18.77
N VAL A 86 -2.37 2.11 18.54
CA VAL A 86 -1.79 2.26 17.20
C VAL A 86 -0.73 1.18 16.97
N ALA A 87 -0.81 0.50 15.86
CA ALA A 87 0.18 -0.47 15.41
C ALA A 87 0.73 -0.09 14.02
N LEU A 88 1.99 -0.41 13.75
CA LEU A 88 2.64 -0.21 12.46
C LEU A 88 3.52 -1.42 12.10
N CYS A 89 3.42 -1.90 10.86
CA CYS A 89 4.31 -2.92 10.33
C CYS A 89 4.65 -2.62 8.88
N LEU A 90 5.93 -2.77 8.51
CA LEU A 90 6.34 -2.63 7.12
C LEU A 90 5.88 -3.84 6.29
N LEU A 91 5.25 -3.57 5.15
CA LEU A 91 4.75 -4.61 4.25
C LEU A 91 5.83 -5.26 3.39
N GLY A 92 6.91 -4.52 3.11
CA GLY A 92 7.84 -4.84 2.03
C GLY A 92 7.25 -4.50 0.65
N GLU A 93 8.11 -4.24 -0.30
CA GLU A 93 7.72 -3.84 -1.65
C GLU A 93 7.13 -4.99 -2.46
N GLY A 94 6.12 -4.69 -3.26
CA GLY A 94 5.46 -5.58 -4.20
C GLY A 94 4.33 -6.44 -3.59
N LYS A 95 3.44 -6.90 -4.47
CA LYS A 95 2.19 -7.60 -4.11
C LYS A 95 2.42 -8.83 -3.21
N VAL A 96 3.46 -9.61 -3.49
CA VAL A 96 3.72 -10.86 -2.73
C VAL A 96 4.10 -10.54 -1.29
N SER A 97 5.02 -9.61 -1.07
CA SER A 97 5.43 -9.19 0.28
C SER A 97 4.26 -8.57 1.03
N ALA A 98 3.55 -7.65 0.39
CA ALA A 98 2.40 -6.97 0.99
C ALA A 98 1.29 -7.95 1.42
N ALA A 99 0.91 -8.90 0.56
CA ALA A 99 -0.09 -9.92 0.90
C ALA A 99 0.34 -10.81 2.06
N LEU A 100 1.59 -11.28 2.05
CA LEU A 100 2.11 -12.18 3.09
C LEU A 100 2.23 -11.46 4.44
N ASN A 101 2.80 -10.26 4.45
CA ASN A 101 3.02 -9.51 5.69
C ASN A 101 1.70 -9.02 6.28
N THR A 102 0.78 -8.49 5.47
CA THR A 102 -0.57 -8.14 5.95
C THR A 102 -1.27 -9.35 6.56
N SER A 103 -1.24 -10.50 5.87
CA SER A 103 -1.87 -11.73 6.37
C SER A 103 -1.22 -12.24 7.65
N ALA A 104 0.11 -12.15 7.77
CA ALA A 104 0.83 -12.58 8.96
C ALA A 104 0.49 -11.68 10.17
N VAL A 105 0.47 -10.36 9.98
CA VAL A 105 0.08 -9.40 11.03
C VAL A 105 -1.34 -9.66 11.50
N LEU A 106 -2.30 -9.75 10.57
CA LEU A 106 -3.72 -9.96 10.90
C LEU A 106 -4.00 -11.35 11.52
N SER A 107 -3.09 -12.32 11.33
CA SER A 107 -3.16 -13.65 11.94
C SER A 107 -2.54 -13.73 13.34
N ASP A 108 -1.89 -12.68 13.80
CA ASP A 108 -1.19 -12.69 15.09
C ASP A 108 -2.17 -12.72 16.26
N GLU A 109 -2.27 -13.88 16.92
CA GLU A 109 -3.24 -14.11 18.00
C GLU A 109 -3.00 -13.26 19.26
N ARG A 110 -1.87 -12.57 19.36
CA ARG A 110 -1.56 -11.64 20.48
C ARG A 110 -2.42 -10.38 20.40
N PHE A 111 -2.88 -10.00 19.21
CA PHE A 111 -3.60 -8.76 18.97
C PHE A 111 -5.07 -9.00 18.66
N ASP A 112 -5.88 -8.00 18.98
CA ASP A 112 -7.29 -7.93 18.60
C ASP A 112 -7.50 -6.81 17.57
N PHE A 113 -7.70 -7.23 16.31
CA PHE A 113 -7.97 -6.33 15.19
C PHE A 113 -9.47 -6.23 14.86
N SER A 114 -10.36 -6.80 15.69
CA SER A 114 -11.79 -6.93 15.36
C SER A 114 -12.48 -5.60 15.05
N ASP A 115 -12.07 -4.53 15.72
CA ASP A 115 -12.59 -3.17 15.53
C ASP A 115 -11.57 -2.22 14.87
N ALA A 116 -10.39 -2.72 14.50
CA ALA A 116 -9.34 -1.90 13.93
C ALA A 116 -9.68 -1.38 12.53
N TYR A 117 -9.22 -0.17 12.24
CA TYR A 117 -9.08 0.34 10.88
C TYR A 117 -7.68 0.00 10.35
N ILE A 118 -7.59 -0.35 9.08
CA ILE A 118 -6.32 -0.48 8.38
C ILE A 118 -6.07 0.80 7.59
N LEU A 119 -4.92 1.43 7.81
CA LEU A 119 -4.40 2.52 7.00
C LEU A 119 -3.22 2.01 6.17
N SER A 120 -3.47 1.61 4.91
CA SER A 120 -2.40 1.38 3.94
C SER A 120 -1.92 2.73 3.43
N THR A 121 -0.63 2.97 3.47
CA THR A 121 -0.08 4.29 3.16
C THR A 121 1.29 4.17 2.53
N GLY A 122 1.67 5.15 1.71
CA GLY A 122 2.97 5.18 1.06
C GLY A 122 2.97 5.98 -0.23
N CYS A 123 4.09 5.92 -0.93
CA CYS A 123 4.29 6.66 -2.17
C CYS A 123 3.73 5.93 -3.41
N ALA A 124 3.57 6.69 -4.49
CA ALA A 124 3.08 6.22 -5.77
C ALA A 124 3.53 7.12 -6.92
N GLY A 125 3.31 6.65 -8.16
CA GLY A 125 3.45 7.47 -9.36
C GLY A 125 2.11 8.05 -9.80
N SER A 126 2.03 9.37 -10.01
CA SER A 126 0.80 10.01 -10.51
C SER A 126 0.57 9.77 -11.98
N ALA A 127 -0.71 9.60 -12.33
CA ALA A 127 -1.21 9.55 -13.69
C ALA A 127 -1.01 10.91 -14.40
N GLU A 128 -0.38 10.90 -15.58
CA GLU A 128 -0.25 12.08 -16.42
C GLU A 128 -1.62 12.70 -16.74
N GLY A 129 -1.71 14.01 -16.66
CA GLY A 129 -2.95 14.74 -16.96
C GLY A 129 -3.98 14.74 -15.83
N TYR A 130 -3.79 13.95 -14.77
CA TYR A 130 -4.68 13.92 -13.62
C TYR A 130 -4.03 14.46 -12.35
N GLY A 131 -2.91 13.91 -11.95
CA GLY A 131 -2.19 14.26 -10.73
C GLY A 131 -0.84 14.91 -10.96
N ILE A 132 -0.22 15.38 -9.87
CA ILE A 132 1.15 15.88 -9.85
C ILE A 132 1.89 15.38 -8.62
N MET A 133 3.23 15.47 -8.63
CA MET A 133 4.04 15.19 -7.45
C MET A 133 3.65 16.09 -6.28
N GLY A 134 3.53 15.48 -5.10
CA GLY A 134 3.07 16.14 -3.88
C GLY A 134 1.57 16.06 -3.62
N ASP A 135 0.73 15.63 -4.59
CA ASP A 135 -0.68 15.29 -4.33
C ASP A 135 -0.78 14.11 -3.37
N VAL A 136 -1.88 14.07 -2.62
CA VAL A 136 -2.26 12.92 -1.79
C VAL A 136 -3.60 12.39 -2.25
N TYR A 137 -3.73 11.08 -2.36
CA TYR A 137 -4.92 10.43 -2.89
C TYR A 137 -5.62 9.60 -1.82
N VAL A 138 -6.92 9.82 -1.66
CA VAL A 138 -7.83 8.87 -1.02
C VAL A 138 -8.27 7.88 -2.08
N ILE A 139 -7.79 6.65 -2.01
CA ILE A 139 -8.07 5.61 -2.99
C ILE A 139 -9.46 5.05 -2.78
N THR A 140 -10.20 4.88 -3.88
CA THR A 140 -11.58 4.39 -3.88
C THR A 140 -11.74 3.03 -4.53
N ALA A 141 -10.74 2.62 -5.31
CA ALA A 141 -10.62 1.28 -5.88
C ALA A 141 -9.15 0.96 -6.13
N ALA A 142 -8.79 -0.31 -6.03
CA ALA A 142 -7.50 -0.83 -6.46
C ALA A 142 -7.72 -1.87 -7.56
N VAL A 143 -6.89 -1.84 -8.61
CA VAL A 143 -6.94 -2.80 -9.71
C VAL A 143 -5.56 -3.40 -9.95
N ASP A 144 -5.52 -4.67 -10.34
CA ASP A 144 -4.28 -5.39 -10.65
C ASP A 144 -3.86 -5.12 -12.10
N TYR A 145 -2.65 -4.58 -12.28
CA TYR A 145 -2.05 -4.33 -13.59
C TYR A 145 -1.52 -5.60 -14.25
N ASP A 146 -1.00 -6.54 -13.45
CA ASP A 146 -0.25 -7.70 -13.94
C ASP A 146 -1.14 -8.93 -14.18
N LEU A 147 -2.30 -8.99 -13.51
CA LEU A 147 -3.21 -10.12 -13.63
C LEU A 147 -4.08 -9.97 -14.89
N GLY A 148 -3.66 -10.58 -15.97
CA GLY A 148 -4.32 -10.46 -17.27
C GLY A 148 -3.41 -10.93 -18.40
N HIS A 149 -3.75 -10.53 -19.61
CA HIS A 149 -2.96 -10.82 -20.81
C HIS A 149 -2.29 -9.53 -21.30
N GLN A 150 -0.98 -9.54 -21.37
CA GLN A 150 -0.19 -8.42 -21.90
C GLN A 150 0.73 -8.86 -23.03
N ALA A 151 0.75 -8.11 -24.11
CA ALA A 151 1.63 -8.34 -25.25
C ALA A 151 2.82 -7.38 -25.23
N ASP A 152 3.96 -7.82 -25.76
CA ASP A 152 5.12 -6.96 -25.97
C ASP A 152 4.77 -5.86 -26.99
N PRO A 153 4.93 -4.56 -26.67
CA PRO A 153 4.62 -3.46 -27.60
C PRO A 153 5.34 -3.56 -28.94
N ARG A 154 6.51 -4.21 -29.00
CA ARG A 154 7.29 -4.40 -30.22
C ARG A 154 6.68 -5.42 -31.19
N GLU A 155 5.77 -6.28 -30.70
CA GLU A 155 5.05 -7.28 -31.50
C GLU A 155 3.65 -6.83 -31.92
N MET A 156 3.24 -5.64 -31.47
CA MET A 156 1.94 -5.08 -31.82
C MET A 156 1.89 -4.65 -33.28
N THR A 157 0.71 -4.76 -33.88
CA THR A 157 0.45 -4.28 -35.24
C THR A 157 -0.26 -2.92 -35.19
N GLU A 158 -0.36 -2.23 -36.34
CA GLU A 158 -1.09 -0.95 -36.44
C GLU A 158 -2.59 -1.08 -36.12
N GLU A 159 -3.11 -2.30 -36.02
CA GLU A 159 -4.52 -2.57 -35.69
C GLU A 159 -4.77 -2.63 -34.17
N SER A 160 -3.72 -2.64 -33.36
CA SER A 160 -3.82 -2.78 -31.91
C SER A 160 -3.63 -1.44 -31.21
N GLU A 161 -4.62 -1.03 -30.43
CA GLU A 161 -4.60 0.24 -29.69
C GLU A 161 -4.05 0.07 -28.27
N THR A 162 -3.93 -1.17 -27.78
CA THR A 162 -3.50 -1.48 -26.42
C THR A 162 -2.59 -2.72 -26.42
N THR A 163 -1.71 -2.80 -25.44
CA THR A 163 -0.91 -3.99 -25.16
C THR A 163 -1.53 -4.88 -24.08
N TRP A 164 -2.57 -4.40 -23.42
CA TRP A 164 -3.35 -5.14 -22.42
C TRP A 164 -4.65 -5.66 -23.03
N PHE A 165 -4.99 -6.91 -22.69
CA PHE A 165 -6.19 -7.58 -23.19
C PHE A 165 -6.99 -8.14 -22.02
N HIS A 166 -8.22 -7.68 -21.88
CA HIS A 166 -9.15 -8.13 -20.86
C HIS A 166 -9.47 -9.61 -20.99
N ASP A 167 -9.52 -10.29 -19.84
CA ASP A 167 -9.99 -11.66 -19.72
C ASP A 167 -10.94 -11.79 -18.53
N GLU A 168 -12.21 -12.09 -18.81
CA GLU A 168 -13.26 -12.23 -17.80
C GLU A 168 -12.96 -13.29 -16.72
N GLU A 169 -12.05 -14.24 -16.97
CA GLU A 169 -11.64 -15.24 -15.97
C GLU A 169 -10.94 -14.60 -14.76
N TYR A 170 -10.36 -13.42 -14.91
CA TYR A 170 -9.61 -12.71 -13.87
C TYR A 170 -10.43 -11.62 -13.15
N ASP A 171 -11.63 -11.27 -13.62
CA ASP A 171 -12.41 -10.13 -13.11
C ASP A 171 -12.57 -10.12 -11.59
N ALA A 172 -12.82 -11.28 -10.99
CA ALA A 172 -13.06 -11.39 -9.55
C ALA A 172 -11.82 -11.11 -8.68
N ALA A 173 -10.61 -11.21 -9.25
CA ALA A 173 -9.35 -11.03 -8.54
C ALA A 173 -8.58 -9.78 -9.01
N SER A 174 -9.08 -9.12 -10.05
CA SER A 174 -8.37 -7.99 -10.68
C SER A 174 -8.80 -6.63 -10.18
N SER A 175 -9.88 -6.54 -9.42
CA SER A 175 -10.38 -5.24 -8.94
C SER A 175 -11.10 -5.35 -7.60
N VAL A 176 -10.84 -4.40 -6.71
CA VAL A 176 -11.50 -4.25 -5.41
C VAL A 176 -12.00 -2.82 -5.28
N MET A 177 -13.32 -2.67 -5.06
CA MET A 177 -13.93 -1.38 -4.73
C MET A 177 -13.93 -1.21 -3.22
N LEU A 178 -13.36 -0.12 -2.71
CA LEU A 178 -13.33 0.17 -1.29
C LEU A 178 -14.69 0.64 -0.78
N ASN A 179 -14.87 0.60 0.54
CA ASN A 179 -16.10 1.07 1.18
C ASN A 179 -16.35 2.54 0.86
N LYS A 180 -17.40 2.78 0.05
CA LYS A 180 -17.72 4.12 -0.44
C LYS A 180 -18.04 5.10 0.68
N GLU A 181 -18.78 4.68 1.72
CA GLU A 181 -19.17 5.56 2.82
C GLU A 181 -17.93 5.98 3.62
N LEU A 182 -17.00 5.05 3.83
CA LEU A 182 -15.74 5.33 4.51
C LEU A 182 -14.85 6.26 3.68
N THR A 183 -14.64 5.94 2.40
CA THR A 183 -13.79 6.76 1.51
C THR A 183 -14.36 8.16 1.29
N ASP A 184 -15.69 8.32 1.19
CA ASP A 184 -16.35 9.62 1.13
C ASP A 184 -16.12 10.43 2.42
N SER A 185 -16.30 9.78 3.59
CA SER A 185 -16.08 10.42 4.90
C SER A 185 -14.63 10.88 5.08
N VAL A 186 -13.67 10.01 4.74
CA VAL A 186 -12.24 10.35 4.78
C VAL A 186 -11.93 11.52 3.85
N TYR A 187 -12.36 11.45 2.58
CA TYR A 187 -12.12 12.52 1.62
C TYR A 187 -12.71 13.86 2.07
N ASP A 188 -13.96 13.87 2.52
CA ASP A 188 -14.61 15.08 3.01
C ASP A 188 -13.88 15.72 4.20
N MET A 189 -13.23 14.91 5.02
CA MET A 189 -12.44 15.35 6.16
C MET A 189 -11.11 15.99 5.75
N VAL A 190 -10.48 15.48 4.69
CA VAL A 190 -9.07 15.84 4.35
C VAL A 190 -8.92 16.67 3.07
N LYS A 191 -9.94 16.81 2.23
CA LYS A 191 -9.86 17.44 0.88
C LYS A 191 -9.34 18.88 0.88
N ASP A 192 -9.46 19.59 1.99
CA ASP A 192 -9.05 20.99 2.12
C ASP A 192 -7.72 21.14 2.89
N VAL A 193 -7.02 20.05 3.18
CA VAL A 193 -5.70 20.07 3.83
C VAL A 193 -4.70 20.75 2.88
N PRO A 194 -4.01 21.80 3.31
CA PRO A 194 -2.99 22.45 2.49
C PRO A 194 -1.76 21.55 2.39
N LEU A 195 -1.35 21.24 1.17
CA LEU A 195 -0.18 20.43 0.88
C LEU A 195 1.02 21.32 0.49
N GLU A 196 2.22 20.90 0.88
CA GLU A 196 3.46 21.57 0.58
C GLU A 196 4.01 21.13 -0.78
N THR A 197 4.80 21.98 -1.42
CA THR A 197 5.58 21.67 -2.62
C THR A 197 6.89 22.47 -2.59
N THR A 198 7.92 21.95 -3.21
CA THR A 198 9.21 22.64 -3.32
C THR A 198 9.29 23.44 -4.62
N ASP A 199 10.21 24.40 -4.67
CA ASP A 199 10.52 25.12 -5.92
C ASP A 199 11.08 24.15 -6.97
N LEU A 200 11.83 23.14 -6.54
CA LEU A 200 12.38 22.09 -7.39
C LEU A 200 11.27 21.23 -8.04
N THR A 201 10.26 20.85 -7.27
CA THR A 201 9.08 20.13 -7.81
C THR A 201 8.41 20.97 -8.91
N ARG A 202 8.21 22.26 -8.68
CA ARG A 202 7.59 23.15 -9.66
C ARG A 202 8.45 23.31 -10.91
N GLU A 203 9.76 23.55 -10.74
CA GLU A 203 10.70 23.64 -11.85
C GLU A 203 10.75 22.36 -12.69
N TYR A 204 10.75 21.19 -12.03
CA TYR A 204 10.69 19.90 -12.72
C TYR A 204 9.39 19.77 -13.53
N LEU A 205 8.24 20.03 -12.94
CA LEU A 205 6.94 19.89 -13.63
C LEU A 205 6.81 20.88 -14.80
N GLU A 206 7.28 22.12 -14.66
CA GLU A 206 7.28 23.10 -15.73
C GLU A 206 8.20 22.70 -16.90
N GLN A 207 9.35 22.09 -16.61
CA GLN A 207 10.28 21.59 -17.63
C GLN A 207 9.78 20.28 -18.27
N ALA A 208 9.19 19.40 -17.48
CA ALA A 208 8.70 18.11 -17.94
C ALA A 208 7.43 18.22 -18.80
N TYR A 209 6.56 19.18 -18.44
CA TYR A 209 5.23 19.37 -19.04
C TYR A 209 4.96 20.85 -19.36
N PRO A 210 5.73 21.47 -20.26
CA PRO A 210 5.70 22.89 -20.50
C PRO A 210 4.35 23.35 -21.08
N GLY A 211 3.71 24.27 -20.36
CA GLY A 211 2.44 24.87 -20.77
C GLY A 211 1.18 24.06 -20.43
N GLU A 212 1.33 22.93 -19.74
CA GLU A 212 0.21 22.14 -19.26
C GLU A 212 -0.35 22.74 -17.96
N GLU A 213 -1.63 23.12 -17.96
CA GLU A 213 -2.25 23.73 -16.77
C GLU A 213 -2.32 22.77 -15.59
N TRP A 214 -2.56 21.47 -15.83
CA TRP A 214 -2.64 20.46 -14.80
C TRP A 214 -1.31 20.30 -14.05
N ALA A 215 -0.18 20.49 -14.70
CA ALA A 215 1.15 20.36 -14.11
C ALA A 215 1.57 21.59 -13.28
N ASN A 216 0.94 22.76 -13.50
CA ASN A 216 1.32 24.03 -12.89
C ASN A 216 0.43 24.47 -11.72
N ARG A 217 -0.31 23.56 -11.10
CA ARG A 217 -1.13 23.83 -9.92
C ARG A 217 -0.39 23.54 -8.60
N GLN A 218 -0.96 23.96 -7.49
CA GLN A 218 -0.54 23.49 -6.17
C GLN A 218 -0.99 22.04 -5.96
N PRO A 219 -0.22 21.22 -5.21
CA PRO A 219 -0.68 19.90 -4.81
C PRO A 219 -1.94 19.99 -3.95
N GLN A 220 -2.75 18.97 -4.02
CA GLN A 220 -4.04 18.89 -3.34
C GLN A 220 -4.40 17.45 -2.97
N VAL A 221 -5.32 17.29 -2.03
CA VAL A 221 -5.91 15.97 -1.75
C VAL A 221 -6.94 15.65 -2.81
N MET A 222 -6.80 14.47 -3.43
CA MET A 222 -7.65 14.00 -4.53
C MET A 222 -8.27 12.64 -4.20
N ARG A 223 -9.20 12.20 -5.04
CA ARG A 223 -9.70 10.81 -5.06
C ARG A 223 -9.17 10.12 -6.30
N GLY A 224 -9.10 8.81 -6.29
CA GLY A 224 -8.74 8.09 -7.49
C GLY A 224 -8.68 6.59 -7.33
N THR A 225 -8.45 5.93 -8.46
CA THR A 225 -8.17 4.50 -8.53
C THR A 225 -6.66 4.27 -8.55
N SER A 226 -6.21 3.32 -7.73
CA SER A 226 -4.85 2.80 -7.75
C SER A 226 -4.75 1.65 -8.75
N VAL A 227 -3.68 1.64 -9.56
CA VAL A 227 -3.33 0.56 -10.47
C VAL A 227 -2.04 -0.08 -9.98
N THR A 228 -2.17 -1.27 -9.39
CA THR A 228 -1.09 -1.97 -8.70
C THR A 228 -0.36 -2.94 -9.62
N GLY A 229 0.97 -2.86 -9.68
CA GLY A 229 1.82 -3.81 -10.40
C GLY A 229 3.12 -4.11 -9.68
N ASP A 230 3.65 -5.35 -9.80
CA ASP A 230 4.97 -5.69 -9.23
C ASP A 230 6.12 -5.01 -9.97
N ASN A 231 5.89 -4.48 -11.16
CA ASN A 231 6.87 -3.70 -11.89
C ASN A 231 6.70 -2.22 -11.57
N PHE A 232 7.79 -1.55 -11.21
CA PHE A 232 7.85 -0.11 -11.28
C PHE A 232 7.89 0.30 -12.77
N TRP A 233 6.72 0.42 -13.38
CA TRP A 233 6.60 0.77 -14.79
C TRP A 233 6.48 2.28 -15.00
N LYS A 234 6.84 2.73 -16.20
CA LYS A 234 6.73 4.12 -16.61
C LYS A 234 6.69 4.22 -18.13
N GLY A 235 5.67 4.87 -18.65
CA GLY A 235 5.58 5.10 -20.10
C GLY A 235 4.16 5.24 -20.61
N GLN A 236 4.03 5.78 -21.83
CA GLN A 236 2.75 6.09 -22.45
C GLN A 236 1.88 4.85 -22.72
N TYR A 237 2.50 3.70 -23.03
CA TYR A 237 1.74 2.46 -23.26
C TYR A 237 1.17 1.91 -21.96
N ASP A 238 1.95 1.94 -20.88
CA ASP A 238 1.52 1.45 -19.58
C ASP A 238 0.46 2.40 -18.99
N HIS A 239 0.64 3.72 -19.15
CA HIS A 239 -0.37 4.71 -18.80
C HIS A 239 -1.71 4.47 -19.55
N ALA A 240 -1.66 4.24 -20.87
CA ALA A 240 -2.84 3.93 -21.65
C ALA A 240 -3.52 2.62 -21.21
N ASN A 241 -2.73 1.60 -20.88
CA ASN A 241 -3.24 0.36 -20.30
C ASN A 241 -3.93 0.62 -18.95
N ALA A 242 -3.32 1.40 -18.06
CA ALA A 242 -3.88 1.72 -16.74
C ALA A 242 -5.23 2.45 -16.86
N LEU A 243 -5.36 3.40 -17.80
CA LEU A 243 -6.63 4.04 -18.12
C LEU A 243 -7.68 3.02 -18.59
N LEU A 244 -7.29 2.15 -19.52
CA LEU A 244 -8.19 1.12 -20.07
C LEU A 244 -8.65 0.12 -19.00
N ILE A 245 -7.72 -0.35 -18.15
CA ILE A 245 -7.99 -1.28 -17.06
C ILE A 245 -9.02 -0.66 -16.11
N THR A 246 -8.77 0.57 -15.66
CA THR A 246 -9.66 1.30 -14.76
C THR A 246 -11.06 1.48 -15.33
N GLU A 247 -11.17 1.83 -16.62
CA GLU A 247 -12.45 1.94 -17.33
C GLU A 247 -13.15 0.58 -17.46
N THR A 248 -12.39 -0.48 -17.82
CA THR A 248 -12.92 -1.83 -18.02
C THR A 248 -13.56 -2.39 -16.76
N TYR A 249 -12.93 -2.18 -15.60
CA TYR A 249 -13.47 -2.62 -14.32
C TYR A 249 -14.51 -1.66 -13.72
N GLY A 250 -14.82 -0.54 -14.40
CA GLY A 250 -15.87 0.39 -13.97
C GLY A 250 -15.59 1.05 -12.63
N CYS A 251 -14.33 1.40 -12.36
CA CYS A 251 -13.92 2.03 -11.12
C CYS A 251 -14.68 3.36 -10.91
N PRO A 252 -14.99 3.71 -9.63
CA PRO A 252 -15.84 4.87 -9.33
C PRO A 252 -15.16 6.21 -9.59
N ASP A 253 -13.82 6.25 -9.49
CA ASP A 253 -13.01 7.44 -9.75
C ASP A 253 -11.94 7.12 -10.81
N PRO A 254 -11.37 8.14 -11.49
CA PRO A 254 -10.38 7.92 -12.55
C PRO A 254 -9.12 7.20 -12.05
N TYR A 255 -8.36 6.60 -12.99
CA TYR A 255 -6.99 6.21 -12.74
C TYR A 255 -6.20 7.43 -12.24
N ALA A 256 -5.60 7.32 -11.09
CA ALA A 256 -4.92 8.41 -10.41
C ALA A 256 -3.45 8.12 -10.12
N ILE A 257 -3.16 6.87 -9.73
CA ILE A 257 -1.80 6.48 -9.33
C ILE A 257 -1.48 5.05 -9.74
N THR A 258 -0.18 4.79 -9.90
CA THR A 258 0.37 3.44 -9.93
C THR A 258 1.19 3.19 -8.67
N ASP A 259 1.01 2.02 -8.09
CA ASP A 259 1.69 1.54 -6.88
C ASP A 259 2.08 0.07 -7.01
N MET A 260 2.60 -0.51 -5.94
CA MET A 260 3.07 -1.91 -5.97
C MET A 260 2.39 -2.83 -4.94
N GLU A 261 1.48 -2.34 -4.07
CA GLU A 261 0.95 -3.09 -2.91
C GLU A 261 -0.57 -3.10 -2.77
N ASP A 262 -1.27 -2.05 -3.21
CA ASP A 262 -2.66 -1.76 -2.80
C ASP A 262 -3.64 -2.92 -3.04
N ILE A 263 -3.63 -3.53 -4.22
CA ILE A 263 -4.53 -4.66 -4.50
C ILE A 263 -4.26 -5.85 -3.57
N ALA A 264 -3.00 -6.07 -3.21
CA ALA A 264 -2.60 -7.18 -2.34
C ALA A 264 -3.04 -6.94 -0.89
N VAL A 265 -2.99 -5.69 -0.42
CA VAL A 265 -3.54 -5.30 0.89
C VAL A 265 -5.06 -5.44 0.89
N CYS A 266 -5.75 -5.01 -0.18
CA CYS A 266 -7.20 -5.19 -0.35
C CYS A 266 -7.60 -6.67 -0.25
N GLU A 267 -6.92 -7.55 -0.99
CA GLU A 267 -7.15 -8.99 -0.99
C GLU A 267 -6.93 -9.62 0.41
N ALA A 268 -5.87 -9.21 1.10
CA ALA A 268 -5.62 -9.66 2.45
C ALA A 268 -6.70 -9.15 3.42
N ALA A 269 -7.04 -7.87 3.39
CA ALA A 269 -8.08 -7.28 4.24
C ALA A 269 -9.44 -7.95 4.03
N ASP A 270 -9.82 -8.25 2.78
CA ASP A 270 -11.07 -8.96 2.46
C ASP A 270 -11.11 -10.35 3.11
N ARG A 271 -10.03 -11.12 3.01
CA ARG A 271 -9.93 -12.47 3.60
C ARG A 271 -10.05 -12.49 5.12
N PHE A 272 -9.67 -11.41 5.78
CA PHE A 272 -9.83 -11.24 7.23
C PHE A 272 -11.12 -10.49 7.61
N GLY A 273 -11.98 -10.14 6.63
CA GLY A 273 -13.25 -9.44 6.87
C GLY A 273 -13.07 -7.99 7.31
N MET A 274 -11.97 -7.36 6.91
CA MET A 274 -11.60 -6.00 7.30
C MET A 274 -11.66 -4.98 6.14
N LEU A 275 -12.08 -5.41 4.94
CA LEU A 275 -12.15 -4.54 3.77
C LEU A 275 -13.04 -3.31 3.99
N ASP A 276 -14.12 -3.45 4.76
CA ASP A 276 -15.02 -2.34 5.09
C ASP A 276 -14.35 -1.24 5.96
N ARG A 277 -13.22 -1.54 6.58
CA ARG A 277 -12.42 -0.63 7.41
C ARG A 277 -11.02 -0.39 6.86
N LEU A 278 -10.80 -0.68 5.59
CA LEU A 278 -9.55 -0.37 4.89
C LEU A 278 -9.61 1.04 4.30
N ILE A 279 -8.62 1.84 4.65
CA ILE A 279 -8.35 3.17 4.10
C ILE A 279 -7.00 3.09 3.39
N ILE A 280 -6.92 3.59 2.17
CA ILE A 280 -5.68 3.68 1.41
C ILE A 280 -5.40 5.15 1.11
N LEU A 281 -4.24 5.63 1.56
CA LEU A 281 -3.70 6.95 1.26
C LEU A 281 -2.37 6.81 0.53
N ARG A 282 -2.27 7.41 -0.64
CA ARG A 282 -1.01 7.43 -1.41
C ARG A 282 -0.62 8.86 -1.74
N ASP A 283 0.64 9.21 -1.59
CA ASP A 283 1.18 10.44 -2.13
C ASP A 283 1.97 10.20 -3.41
N SER A 284 2.17 11.25 -4.17
CA SER A 284 2.87 11.19 -5.44
C SER A 284 4.30 11.68 -5.34
N VAL A 285 5.25 10.79 -5.64
CA VAL A 285 6.69 11.11 -5.67
C VAL A 285 7.25 11.17 -7.09
N ASN A 286 6.52 10.65 -8.08
CA ASN A 286 6.91 10.68 -9.49
C ASN A 286 5.69 10.70 -10.41
N MET A 287 5.93 10.84 -11.72
CA MET A 287 4.90 10.71 -12.75
C MET A 287 5.04 9.35 -13.44
N ASP A 288 3.92 8.77 -13.87
CA ASP A 288 3.86 7.45 -14.54
C ASP A 288 4.35 7.46 -15.99
N VAL A 289 4.61 8.64 -16.56
CA VAL A 289 5.18 8.78 -17.91
C VAL A 289 6.53 9.48 -17.87
N PHE A 290 7.31 9.33 -18.94
CA PHE A 290 8.59 10.03 -19.06
C PHE A 290 8.38 11.51 -19.37
N ALA A 291 9.11 12.37 -18.67
CA ALA A 291 9.20 13.79 -19.00
C ALA A 291 9.71 14.01 -20.45
N ILE A 292 9.36 15.13 -21.05
CA ILE A 292 9.80 15.47 -22.41
C ILE A 292 11.31 15.36 -22.55
N GLY A 293 11.77 14.54 -23.52
CA GLY A 293 13.19 14.32 -23.77
C GLY A 293 13.90 13.33 -22.83
N MET A 294 13.17 12.78 -21.84
CA MET A 294 13.63 11.65 -21.03
C MET A 294 13.36 10.33 -21.77
N THR A 295 14.25 9.35 -21.58
CA THR A 295 14.09 7.99 -22.12
C THR A 295 14.41 6.96 -21.02
N PRO A 296 13.96 5.70 -21.17
CA PRO A 296 14.31 4.64 -20.21
C PRO A 296 15.81 4.51 -19.98
N GLU A 297 16.61 4.64 -21.04
CA GLU A 297 18.08 4.54 -20.95
C GLU A 297 18.70 5.70 -20.18
N LYS A 298 18.07 6.88 -20.22
CA LYS A 298 18.56 8.03 -19.44
C LYS A 298 18.14 7.92 -17.98
N LEU A 299 16.96 7.39 -17.73
CA LEU A 299 16.44 7.28 -16.37
C LEU A 299 17.02 6.07 -15.62
N TRP A 300 17.10 4.91 -16.29
CA TRP A 300 17.47 3.65 -15.65
C TRP A 300 18.81 3.08 -16.12
N GLY A 301 19.58 3.81 -16.93
CA GLY A 301 20.89 3.37 -17.43
C GLY A 301 20.81 2.12 -18.33
N GLY A 302 21.13 2.25 -19.59
CA GLY A 302 20.82 1.25 -20.61
C GLY A 302 21.58 -0.07 -20.53
N LYS A 303 22.46 -0.34 -19.55
CA LYS A 303 23.28 -1.59 -19.59
C LYS A 303 23.68 -2.19 -18.25
N THR A 304 23.80 -1.44 -17.19
CA THR A 304 24.12 -1.94 -15.86
C THR A 304 23.49 -1.02 -14.82
N GLY A 305 23.07 -1.58 -13.69
CA GLY A 305 22.51 -0.79 -12.57
C GLY A 305 23.46 0.26 -12.00
N ASP A 306 24.72 0.29 -12.47
CA ASP A 306 25.74 1.25 -12.05
C ASP A 306 25.68 2.59 -12.82
N ASP A 307 24.94 2.61 -13.96
CA ASP A 307 24.70 3.81 -14.77
C ASP A 307 23.28 4.40 -14.56
N LEU A 308 22.54 3.85 -13.61
CA LEU A 308 21.43 4.60 -13.05
C LEU A 308 22.04 5.92 -12.60
N ALA A 309 21.73 6.99 -13.30
CA ALA A 309 21.86 8.28 -12.70
C ALA A 309 21.13 8.09 -11.36
N SER A 310 21.91 7.82 -10.33
CA SER A 310 21.41 7.85 -8.98
C SER A 310 20.80 9.23 -8.90
N ASP A 311 19.48 9.24 -8.85
CA ASP A 311 18.75 10.45 -8.54
C ASP A 311 18.93 10.76 -7.03
N ASP A 312 20.10 10.38 -6.51
CA ASP A 312 20.65 10.66 -5.19
C ASP A 312 21.11 12.13 -5.10
N SER A 313 20.46 13.02 -5.86
CA SER A 313 20.67 14.45 -5.67
C SER A 313 19.92 14.89 -4.40
N GLU A 314 20.49 15.81 -3.62
CA GLU A 314 19.78 16.44 -2.49
C GLU A 314 18.40 16.97 -2.92
N GLU A 315 18.24 17.31 -4.19
CA GLU A 315 17.03 17.81 -4.83
C GLU A 315 15.92 16.74 -4.92
N SER A 316 16.27 15.53 -5.32
CA SER A 316 15.36 14.39 -5.37
C SER A 316 14.86 14.01 -3.97
N PHE A 317 15.74 14.07 -2.99
CA PHE A 317 15.42 13.83 -1.59
C PHE A 317 14.41 14.85 -1.03
N ASP A 318 14.56 16.14 -1.36
CA ASP A 318 13.63 17.17 -0.90
C ASP A 318 12.21 16.96 -1.46
N ILE A 319 12.09 16.54 -2.72
CA ILE A 319 10.80 16.23 -3.38
C ILE A 319 10.15 15.06 -2.66
N PHE A 320 10.89 13.98 -2.46
CA PHE A 320 10.40 12.78 -1.81
C PHE A 320 9.95 13.06 -0.36
N ALA A 321 10.80 13.65 0.46
CA ALA A 321 10.51 13.97 1.86
C ALA A 321 9.30 14.90 2.01
N THR A 322 9.12 15.87 1.09
CA THR A 322 7.95 16.74 1.10
C THR A 322 6.68 15.99 0.80
N SER A 323 6.71 15.03 -0.15
CA SER A 323 5.56 14.20 -0.46
C SER A 323 5.19 13.27 0.70
N MET A 324 6.18 12.62 1.33
CA MET A 324 5.96 11.80 2.53
C MET A 324 5.34 12.61 3.66
N LYS A 325 5.79 13.85 3.86
CA LYS A 325 5.21 14.75 4.86
C LYS A 325 3.77 15.10 4.53
N ASN A 326 3.44 15.38 3.27
CA ASN A 326 2.07 15.62 2.84
C ASN A 326 1.16 14.43 3.14
N ASN A 327 1.62 13.22 2.85
CA ASN A 327 0.89 11.99 3.17
C ASN A 327 0.63 11.88 4.68
N PHE A 328 1.67 12.07 5.49
CA PHE A 328 1.57 12.02 6.94
C PHE A 328 0.58 13.06 7.49
N GLU A 329 0.61 14.32 7.03
CA GLU A 329 -0.31 15.37 7.50
C GLU A 329 -1.77 15.02 7.22
N VAL A 330 -2.05 14.38 6.09
CA VAL A 330 -3.38 13.85 5.74
C VAL A 330 -3.71 12.62 6.61
N GLY A 331 -2.81 11.67 6.68
CA GLY A 331 -2.98 10.43 7.45
C GLY A 331 -3.16 10.67 8.96
N LYS A 332 -2.45 11.65 9.51
CA LYS A 332 -2.59 12.07 10.90
C LYS A 332 -4.03 12.47 11.24
N ILE A 333 -4.70 13.25 10.38
CA ILE A 333 -6.09 13.65 10.58
C ILE A 333 -7.01 12.42 10.62
N VAL A 334 -6.77 11.46 9.74
CA VAL A 334 -7.54 10.21 9.67
C VAL A 334 -7.32 9.38 10.93
N ILE A 335 -6.08 9.17 11.35
CA ILE A 335 -5.74 8.43 12.59
C ILE A 335 -6.40 9.10 13.82
N GLU A 336 -6.26 10.41 13.94
CA GLU A 336 -6.87 11.15 15.04
C GLU A 336 -8.41 11.08 15.03
N ALA A 337 -9.03 10.97 13.85
CA ALA A 337 -10.46 10.77 13.74
C ALA A 337 -10.89 9.39 14.23
N ILE A 338 -10.14 8.33 13.88
CA ILE A 338 -10.39 6.97 14.36
C ILE A 338 -10.24 6.91 15.89
N LEU A 339 -9.11 7.36 16.42
CA LEU A 339 -8.82 7.35 17.88
C LEU A 339 -9.81 8.18 18.72
N ASN A 340 -10.60 9.06 18.10
CA ASN A 340 -11.62 9.87 18.74
C ASN A 340 -13.07 9.45 18.39
N ASP A 341 -13.29 8.24 17.87
CA ASP A 341 -14.62 7.71 17.48
C ASP A 341 -15.39 8.64 16.52
N LYS A 342 -14.72 9.19 15.50
CA LYS A 342 -15.32 10.14 14.54
C LYS A 342 -15.45 9.58 13.11
N LEU A 343 -14.98 8.34 12.88
CA LEU A 343 -15.07 7.61 11.62
C LEU A 343 -16.00 6.41 11.73
#